data_35067ab2a3b0a5eeba3ec94d197db78c
#
_entry.id   35067ab2a3b0a5eeba3ec94d197db78c
#
_cell.length_a   1.000
_cell.length_b   1.000
_cell.length_c   1.000
_cell.angle_alpha   90.00
_cell.angle_beta   90.00
_cell.angle_gamma   90.00
#
_symmetry.space_group_name_H-M   'P 1'
#
loop_
_entity.id
_entity.type
_entity.pdbx_description
1 polymer ?
#
loop_
_entity_poly.entity_id
_entity_poly.type
_entity_poly.pdbx_seq_one_letter_code
_entity_poly.pdbx_strand_id
1 'polypeptide(L)'
;VVKSQKELVYVRKAAELADDALDEAHRLVRDGCDEGELLAAMQGAVFRGGGDYPGNEFIIGSGENALLCRYYSGRRKLSPEDQITLEWAGAYRHYHAAMMRTIPVGRVTDQHKRMFDVCLESIEACQKALRPGNKIGEVFDAYASTCDSSGMRDHRLNATGYSLGTTFSPNWMDWPMFYHGNPVIA
;
A
#
# COMPACT_ATOMS: atom_id res chain seq x y z
N VAL A 1 -8.05 14.80 8.70
CA VAL A 1 -8.08 16.28 8.58
C VAL A 1 -8.38 16.65 7.14
N VAL A 2 -9.32 17.57 6.90
CA VAL A 2 -9.65 18.09 5.57
C VAL A 2 -8.46 18.89 5.03
N LYS A 3 -8.02 18.55 3.82
CA LYS A 3 -6.88 19.19 3.16
C LYS A 3 -7.34 20.36 2.29
N SER A 4 -6.59 21.44 2.34
CA SER A 4 -6.78 22.58 1.45
C SER A 4 -6.41 22.21 -0.01
N GLN A 5 -6.80 23.03 -0.98
CA GLN A 5 -6.46 22.81 -2.39
C GLN A 5 -4.94 22.81 -2.61
N LYS A 6 -4.19 23.61 -1.85
CA LYS A 6 -2.74 23.67 -1.93
C LYS A 6 -2.08 22.38 -1.43
N GLU A 7 -2.58 21.83 -0.34
CA GLU A 7 -2.13 20.54 0.20
C GLU A 7 -2.45 19.39 -0.77
N LEU A 8 -3.62 19.41 -1.40
CA LEU A 8 -3.99 18.41 -2.40
C LEU A 8 -3.04 18.38 -3.60
N VAL A 9 -2.45 19.52 -3.99
CA VAL A 9 -1.39 19.55 -5.02
C VAL A 9 -0.18 18.75 -4.58
N TYR A 10 0.23 18.87 -3.32
CA TYR A 10 1.37 18.09 -2.79
C TYR A 10 1.06 16.60 -2.66
N VAL A 11 -0.16 16.25 -2.21
CA VAL A 11 -0.59 14.84 -2.14
C VAL A 11 -0.64 14.21 -3.55
N ARG A 12 -1.14 14.92 -4.56
CA ARG A 12 -1.14 14.43 -5.95
C ARG A 12 0.29 14.23 -6.48
N LYS A 13 1.19 15.17 -6.19
CA LYS A 13 2.59 15.00 -6.57
C LYS A 13 3.24 13.80 -5.87
N ALA A 14 2.94 13.58 -4.60
CA ALA A 14 3.38 12.39 -3.89
C ALA A 14 2.82 11.11 -4.52
N ALA A 15 1.56 11.12 -4.99
CA ALA A 15 0.96 9.98 -5.68
C ALA A 15 1.65 9.68 -7.03
N GLU A 16 1.95 10.71 -7.83
CA GLU A 16 2.73 10.54 -9.08
C GLU A 16 4.09 9.87 -8.80
N LEU A 17 4.79 10.30 -7.74
CA LEU A 17 6.07 9.70 -7.35
C LEU A 17 5.93 8.25 -6.88
N ALA A 18 4.80 7.91 -6.25
CA ALA A 18 4.50 6.54 -5.90
C ALA A 18 4.21 5.67 -7.13
N ASP A 19 3.53 6.22 -8.14
CA ASP A 19 3.31 5.55 -9.42
C ASP A 19 4.63 5.33 -10.18
N ASP A 20 5.51 6.34 -10.25
CA ASP A 20 6.85 6.21 -10.85
C ASP A 20 7.66 5.06 -10.18
N ALA A 21 7.55 4.93 -8.86
CA ALA A 21 8.19 3.82 -8.14
C ALA A 21 7.56 2.46 -8.48
N LEU A 22 6.24 2.40 -8.66
CA LEU A 22 5.56 1.18 -9.09
C LEU A 22 5.99 0.75 -10.50
N ASP A 23 6.17 1.68 -11.41
CA ASP A 23 6.66 1.40 -12.77
C ASP A 23 8.05 0.77 -12.74
N GLU A 24 8.94 1.24 -11.86
CA GLU A 24 10.24 0.60 -11.64
C GLU A 24 10.09 -0.83 -11.09
N ALA A 25 9.16 -1.06 -10.18
CA ALA A 25 8.88 -2.41 -9.69
C ALA A 25 8.40 -3.32 -10.81
N HIS A 26 7.45 -2.90 -11.63
CA HIS A 26 6.97 -3.68 -12.78
C HIS A 26 8.06 -3.97 -13.81
N ARG A 27 9.00 -3.05 -13.99
CA ARG A 27 10.14 -3.22 -14.90
C ARG A 27 11.13 -4.26 -14.38
N LEU A 28 11.32 -4.39 -13.08
CA LEU A 28 12.38 -5.18 -12.46
C LEU A 28 11.93 -6.52 -11.89
N VAL A 29 10.66 -6.66 -11.46
CA VAL A 29 10.18 -7.90 -10.85
C VAL A 29 10.22 -9.03 -11.87
N ARG A 30 11.18 -9.94 -11.69
CA ARG A 30 11.37 -11.17 -12.47
C ARG A 30 12.26 -12.14 -11.71
N ASP A 31 12.33 -13.37 -12.17
CA ASP A 31 13.27 -14.37 -11.66
C ASP A 31 14.71 -13.81 -11.61
N GLY A 32 15.40 -14.08 -10.51
CA GLY A 32 16.77 -13.64 -10.26
C GLY A 32 16.97 -12.18 -9.85
N CYS A 33 15.92 -11.35 -9.84
CA CYS A 33 16.02 -9.97 -9.35
C CYS A 33 16.34 -9.96 -7.85
N ASP A 34 17.27 -9.09 -7.44
CA ASP A 34 17.60 -8.87 -6.02
C ASP A 34 16.65 -7.84 -5.41
N GLU A 35 16.08 -8.14 -4.23
CA GLU A 35 15.19 -7.21 -3.52
C GLU A 35 15.84 -5.83 -3.28
N GLY A 36 17.15 -5.78 -3.06
CA GLY A 36 17.88 -4.54 -2.88
C GLY A 36 18.02 -3.71 -4.16
N GLU A 37 18.13 -4.36 -5.33
CA GLU A 37 18.10 -3.66 -6.62
C GLU A 37 16.71 -3.04 -6.87
N LEU A 38 15.65 -3.78 -6.53
CA LEU A 38 14.29 -3.30 -6.62
C LEU A 38 14.06 -2.09 -5.69
N LEU A 39 14.49 -2.20 -4.43
CA LEU A 39 14.43 -1.11 -3.46
C LEU A 39 15.16 0.14 -3.95
N ALA A 40 16.38 -0.02 -4.46
CA ALA A 40 17.18 1.09 -4.97
C ALA A 40 16.51 1.79 -6.17
N ALA A 41 15.89 1.03 -7.07
CA ALA A 41 15.19 1.58 -8.22
C ALA A 41 13.94 2.35 -7.82
N MET A 42 13.11 1.77 -6.95
CA MET A 42 11.88 2.38 -6.46
C MET A 42 12.15 3.68 -5.69
N GLN A 43 13.07 3.66 -4.73
CA GLN A 43 13.48 4.88 -4.02
C GLN A 43 14.11 5.90 -4.96
N GLY A 44 14.96 5.44 -5.88
CA GLY A 44 15.57 6.28 -6.89
C GLY A 44 14.56 7.01 -7.77
N ALA A 45 13.43 6.37 -8.12
CA ALA A 45 12.35 7.01 -8.87
C ALA A 45 11.75 8.18 -8.08
N VAL A 46 11.43 7.96 -6.80
CA VAL A 46 10.90 9.02 -5.93
C VAL A 46 11.86 10.21 -5.86
N PHE A 47 13.15 9.98 -5.63
CA PHE A 47 14.14 11.06 -5.51
C PHE A 47 14.42 11.76 -6.85
N ARG A 48 14.50 11.03 -7.96
CA ARG A 48 14.66 11.63 -9.30
C ARG A 48 13.47 12.52 -9.69
N GLY A 49 12.27 12.16 -9.21
CA GLY A 49 11.06 12.95 -9.39
C GLY A 49 10.95 14.19 -8.48
N GLY A 50 11.98 14.45 -7.64
CA GLY A 50 12.02 15.58 -6.70
C GLY A 50 11.30 15.31 -5.38
N GLY A 51 11.10 14.03 -5.04
CA GLY A 51 10.50 13.60 -3.78
C GLY A 51 11.44 13.68 -2.59
N ASP A 52 10.85 13.61 -1.42
CA ASP A 52 11.53 13.59 -0.13
C ASP A 52 11.70 12.14 0.39
N TYR A 53 12.44 11.96 1.48
CA TYR A 53 12.43 10.70 2.21
C TYR A 53 11.02 10.42 2.76
N PRO A 54 10.50 9.21 2.56
CA PRO A 54 9.23 8.83 3.17
C PRO A 54 9.34 8.71 4.68
N GLY A 55 8.24 8.89 5.38
CA GLY A 55 8.18 8.81 6.84
C GLY A 55 8.39 7.41 7.40
N ASN A 56 8.40 6.38 6.55
CA ASN A 56 8.74 5.00 6.88
C ASN A 56 9.57 4.40 5.75
N GLU A 57 10.35 3.38 6.05
CA GLU A 57 11.11 2.63 5.07
C GLU A 57 10.16 1.83 4.15
N PHE A 58 10.59 1.61 2.91
CA PHE A 58 9.87 0.73 2.00
C PHE A 58 9.97 -0.71 2.49
N ILE A 59 8.84 -1.40 2.48
CA ILE A 59 8.74 -2.80 2.84
C ILE A 59 8.66 -3.61 1.55
N ILE A 60 9.68 -4.42 1.30
CA ILE A 60 9.79 -5.26 0.11
C ILE A 60 10.16 -6.66 0.57
N GLY A 61 9.21 -7.58 0.52
CA GLY A 61 9.40 -8.95 0.96
C GLY A 61 8.95 -9.95 -0.09
N SER A 62 9.77 -10.95 -0.38
CA SER A 62 9.47 -12.01 -1.35
C SER A 62 9.42 -13.38 -0.69
N GLY A 63 8.71 -14.33 -1.34
CA GLY A 63 8.53 -15.68 -0.83
C GLY A 63 7.88 -15.67 0.55
N GLU A 64 8.47 -16.35 1.52
CA GLU A 64 7.96 -16.41 2.90
C GLU A 64 7.92 -15.03 3.56
N ASN A 65 8.86 -14.14 3.22
CA ASN A 65 8.92 -12.78 3.77
C ASN A 65 7.81 -11.86 3.24
N ALA A 66 7.14 -12.22 2.15
CA ALA A 66 6.01 -11.46 1.60
C ALA A 66 4.81 -11.39 2.55
N LEU A 67 4.75 -12.22 3.56
CA LEU A 67 3.68 -12.25 4.57
C LEU A 67 4.02 -11.42 5.81
N LEU A 68 5.23 -10.86 5.90
CA LEU A 68 5.72 -10.16 7.08
C LEU A 68 5.43 -8.66 6.94
N CYS A 69 4.45 -8.16 7.69
CA CYS A 69 4.27 -6.73 7.89
C CYS A 69 5.51 -6.14 8.56
N ARG A 70 5.97 -4.99 8.06
CA ARG A 70 7.17 -4.33 8.60
C ARG A 70 8.48 -5.07 8.35
N TYR A 71 8.50 -5.98 7.38
CA TYR A 71 9.73 -6.59 6.93
C TYR A 71 10.58 -5.59 6.15
N TYR A 72 11.79 -5.37 6.61
CA TYR A 72 12.75 -4.55 5.87
C TYR A 72 13.28 -5.31 4.67
N SER A 73 13.42 -4.61 3.54
CA SER A 73 13.93 -5.21 2.31
C SER A 73 15.25 -5.91 2.55
N GLY A 74 15.28 -7.19 2.23
CA GLY A 74 16.46 -8.03 2.34
C GLY A 74 17.33 -7.95 1.10
N ARG A 75 18.08 -9.02 0.90
CA ARG A 75 18.94 -9.22 -0.27
C ARG A 75 18.62 -10.55 -0.95
N ARG A 76 17.39 -11.00 -0.79
CA ARG A 76 16.92 -12.23 -1.41
C ARG A 76 16.74 -12.02 -2.91
N LYS A 77 17.13 -13.02 -3.70
CA LYS A 77 16.82 -13.07 -5.12
C LYS A 77 15.45 -13.72 -5.31
N LEU A 78 14.65 -13.13 -6.18
CA LEU A 78 13.35 -13.66 -6.55
C LEU A 78 13.48 -14.98 -7.30
N SER A 79 12.52 -15.88 -7.07
CA SER A 79 12.38 -17.13 -7.83
C SER A 79 11.01 -17.17 -8.54
N PRO A 80 10.84 -18.06 -9.56
CA PRO A 80 9.59 -18.14 -10.31
C PRO A 80 8.36 -18.56 -9.50
N GLU A 81 8.57 -19.16 -8.34
CA GLU A 81 7.48 -19.61 -7.44
C GLU A 81 7.12 -18.56 -6.39
N ASP A 82 7.80 -17.41 -6.39
CA ASP A 82 7.56 -16.38 -5.40
C ASP A 82 6.36 -15.49 -5.75
N GLN A 83 5.83 -14.88 -4.72
CA GLN A 83 5.18 -13.59 -4.77
C GLN A 83 6.04 -12.57 -4.03
N ILE A 84 5.93 -11.31 -4.41
CA ILE A 84 6.55 -10.19 -3.71
C ILE A 84 5.48 -9.22 -3.24
N THR A 85 5.56 -8.82 -1.97
CA THR A 85 4.74 -7.76 -1.42
C THR A 85 5.56 -6.49 -1.32
N LEU A 86 5.01 -5.42 -1.84
CA LEU A 86 5.57 -4.08 -1.85
C LEU A 86 4.68 -3.16 -1.03
N GLU A 87 5.25 -2.45 -0.07
CA GLU A 87 4.59 -1.34 0.63
C GLU A 87 5.54 -0.14 0.61
N TRP A 88 5.10 0.96 0.03
CA TRP A 88 5.92 2.15 -0.15
C TRP A 88 5.07 3.42 -0.17
N ALA A 89 5.73 4.56 -0.16
CA ALA A 89 5.09 5.84 -0.37
C ALA A 89 5.93 6.76 -1.24
N GLY A 90 5.28 7.50 -2.13
CA GLY A 90 5.82 8.74 -2.63
C GLY A 90 5.69 9.81 -1.55
N ALA A 91 6.68 10.68 -1.43
CA ALA A 91 6.69 11.79 -0.49
C ALA A 91 7.08 13.08 -1.20
N TYR A 92 6.30 14.14 -1.02
CA TYR A 92 6.61 15.47 -1.56
C TYR A 92 6.22 16.56 -0.56
N ARG A 93 7.18 17.37 -0.14
CA ARG A 93 7.00 18.34 0.95
C ARG A 93 6.45 17.70 2.22
N HIS A 94 6.91 16.47 2.50
CA HIS A 94 6.46 15.61 3.59
C HIS A 94 4.98 15.17 3.53
N TYR A 95 4.25 15.47 2.46
CA TYR A 95 2.97 14.84 2.17
C TYR A 95 3.21 13.48 1.52
N HIS A 96 2.46 12.48 1.96
CA HIS A 96 2.65 11.10 1.52
C HIS A 96 1.46 10.59 0.72
N ALA A 97 1.77 9.70 -0.23
CA ALA A 97 0.81 8.81 -0.86
C ALA A 97 1.36 7.39 -0.80
N ALA A 98 0.80 6.58 0.10
CA ALA A 98 1.23 5.21 0.32
C ALA A 98 0.49 4.23 -0.58
N MET A 99 1.18 3.19 -1.00
CA MET A 99 0.65 2.08 -1.78
C MET A 99 1.11 0.73 -1.26
N MET A 100 0.30 -0.29 -1.50
CA MET A 100 0.68 -1.70 -1.35
C MET A 100 0.34 -2.46 -2.62
N ARG A 101 1.22 -3.35 -3.04
CA ARG A 101 1.00 -4.27 -4.18
C ARG A 101 1.59 -5.63 -3.87
N THR A 102 0.90 -6.67 -4.32
CA THR A 102 1.44 -8.03 -4.37
C THR A 102 1.58 -8.44 -5.83
N ILE A 103 2.76 -8.87 -6.22
CA ILE A 103 3.08 -9.26 -7.59
C ILE A 103 3.59 -10.70 -7.59
N PRO A 104 2.90 -11.66 -8.24
CA PRO A 104 3.46 -12.97 -8.50
C PRO A 104 4.64 -12.86 -9.47
N VAL A 105 5.77 -13.52 -9.17
CA VAL A 105 7.01 -13.39 -9.97
C VAL A 105 6.94 -14.20 -11.25
N GLY A 106 6.36 -15.37 -11.22
CA GLY A 106 6.26 -16.25 -12.37
C GLY A 106 4.83 -16.75 -12.55
N ARG A 107 4.50 -17.86 -11.89
CA ARG A 107 3.21 -18.51 -12.05
C ARG A 107 2.11 -17.79 -11.26
N VAL A 108 1.04 -17.40 -11.95
CA VAL A 108 -0.20 -16.93 -11.32
C VAL A 108 -1.12 -18.13 -11.08
N THR A 109 -1.43 -18.43 -9.83
CA THR A 109 -2.35 -19.50 -9.44
C THR A 109 -3.81 -19.02 -9.42
N ASP A 110 -4.78 -19.95 -9.40
CA ASP A 110 -6.19 -19.58 -9.23
C ASP A 110 -6.47 -18.99 -7.84
N GLN A 111 -5.68 -19.36 -6.84
CA GLN A 111 -5.72 -18.73 -5.53
C GLN A 111 -5.31 -17.25 -5.61
N HIS A 112 -4.23 -16.92 -6.32
CA HIS A 112 -3.83 -15.51 -6.53
C HIS A 112 -4.94 -14.69 -7.19
N LYS A 113 -5.58 -15.23 -8.23
CA LYS A 113 -6.70 -14.55 -8.92
C LYS A 113 -7.88 -14.31 -7.99
N ARG A 114 -8.30 -15.36 -7.27
CA ARG A 114 -9.40 -15.24 -6.31
C ARG A 114 -9.13 -14.21 -5.22
N MET A 115 -7.91 -14.19 -4.65
CA MET A 115 -7.53 -13.20 -3.64
C MET A 115 -7.48 -11.79 -4.22
N PHE A 116 -7.00 -11.65 -5.45
CA PHE A 116 -6.99 -10.37 -6.16
C PHE A 116 -8.41 -9.82 -6.35
N ASP A 117 -9.34 -10.66 -6.81
CA ASP A 117 -10.75 -10.26 -7.01
C ASP A 117 -11.39 -9.79 -5.70
N VAL A 118 -11.18 -10.53 -4.59
CA VAL A 118 -11.68 -10.13 -3.27
C VAL A 118 -11.05 -8.81 -2.79
N CYS A 119 -9.76 -8.59 -3.03
CA CYS A 119 -9.11 -7.33 -2.70
C CYS A 119 -9.67 -6.16 -3.52
N LEU A 120 -9.92 -6.37 -4.81
CA LEU A 120 -10.50 -5.36 -5.69
C LEU A 120 -11.92 -4.98 -5.24
N GLU A 121 -12.79 -5.97 -5.01
CA GLU A 121 -14.13 -5.75 -4.46
C GLU A 121 -14.09 -5.02 -3.11
N SER A 122 -13.13 -5.36 -2.24
CA SER A 122 -12.95 -4.71 -0.94
C SER A 122 -12.57 -3.23 -1.09
N ILE A 123 -11.66 -2.90 -2.00
CA ILE A 123 -11.28 -1.50 -2.28
C ILE A 123 -12.48 -0.72 -2.81
N GLU A 124 -13.24 -1.28 -3.73
CA GLU A 124 -14.45 -0.63 -4.25
C GLU A 124 -15.50 -0.40 -3.15
N ALA A 125 -15.70 -1.37 -2.27
CA ALA A 125 -16.61 -1.25 -1.13
C ALA A 125 -16.16 -0.14 -0.18
N CYS A 126 -14.85 -0.08 0.14
CA CYS A 126 -14.26 1.00 0.94
C CYS A 126 -14.47 2.37 0.29
N GLN A 127 -14.21 2.50 -1.01
CA GLN A 127 -14.41 3.75 -1.74
C GLN A 127 -15.87 4.21 -1.76
N LYS A 128 -16.82 3.27 -1.84
CA LYS A 128 -18.26 3.57 -1.75
C LYS A 128 -18.66 4.03 -0.34
N ALA A 129 -18.06 3.46 0.69
CA ALA A 129 -18.32 3.81 2.09
C ALA A 129 -17.62 5.09 2.54
N LEU A 130 -16.45 5.42 1.98
CA LEU A 130 -15.69 6.63 2.31
C LEU A 130 -16.35 7.87 1.68
N ARG A 131 -17.35 8.41 2.35
CA ARG A 131 -18.11 9.58 1.92
C ARG A 131 -18.18 10.62 3.05
N PRO A 132 -18.21 11.91 2.74
CA PRO A 132 -18.43 12.94 3.72
C PRO A 132 -19.69 12.65 4.54
N GLY A 133 -19.57 12.67 5.86
CA GLY A 133 -20.66 12.39 6.81
C GLY A 133 -20.72 10.95 7.30
N ASN A 134 -20.09 10.00 6.64
CA ASN A 134 -19.99 8.63 7.12
C ASN A 134 -18.92 8.48 8.20
N LYS A 135 -19.08 7.51 9.07
CA LYS A 135 -18.05 7.16 10.04
C LYS A 135 -16.93 6.37 9.37
N ILE A 136 -15.70 6.63 9.78
CA ILE A 136 -14.53 5.87 9.29
C ILE A 136 -14.64 4.38 9.61
N GLY A 137 -15.29 4.02 10.73
CA GLY A 137 -15.59 2.62 11.07
C GLY A 137 -16.45 1.90 10.02
N GLU A 138 -17.34 2.60 9.33
CA GLU A 138 -18.18 2.03 8.26
C GLU A 138 -17.35 1.62 7.03
N VAL A 139 -16.22 2.29 6.79
CA VAL A 139 -15.27 1.90 5.75
C VAL A 139 -14.62 0.57 6.09
N PHE A 140 -14.23 0.38 7.36
CA PHE A 140 -13.74 -0.91 7.82
C PHE A 140 -14.81 -1.99 7.71
N ASP A 141 -16.05 -1.71 8.10
CA ASP A 141 -17.13 -2.69 8.06
C ASP A 141 -17.45 -3.12 6.62
N ALA A 142 -17.34 -2.24 5.64
CA ALA A 142 -17.48 -2.57 4.23
C ALA A 142 -16.37 -3.54 3.76
N TYR A 143 -15.11 -3.26 4.10
CA TYR A 143 -14.00 -4.18 3.86
C TYR A 143 -14.21 -5.53 4.52
N ALA A 144 -14.53 -5.53 5.82
CA ALA A 144 -14.70 -6.74 6.60
C ALA A 144 -15.83 -7.61 6.05
N SER A 145 -16.97 -7.01 5.68
CA SER A 145 -18.10 -7.72 5.09
C SER A 145 -17.73 -8.41 3.77
N THR A 146 -16.97 -7.74 2.89
CA THR A 146 -16.51 -8.31 1.62
C THR A 146 -15.59 -9.50 1.85
N CYS A 147 -14.58 -9.36 2.72
CA CYS A 147 -13.66 -10.44 3.04
C CYS A 147 -14.36 -11.62 3.73
N ASP A 148 -15.23 -11.35 4.69
CA ASP A 148 -15.93 -12.39 5.48
C ASP A 148 -16.89 -13.20 4.59
N SER A 149 -17.64 -12.54 3.69
CA SER A 149 -18.53 -13.21 2.73
C SER A 149 -17.78 -14.06 1.69
N SER A 150 -16.53 -13.71 1.40
CA SER A 150 -15.66 -14.45 0.49
C SER A 150 -14.88 -15.58 1.19
N GLY A 151 -15.13 -15.83 2.49
CA GLY A 151 -14.44 -16.85 3.28
C GLY A 151 -13.02 -16.48 3.68
N MET A 152 -12.68 -15.18 3.71
CA MET A 152 -11.35 -14.67 4.04
C MET A 152 -11.25 -14.04 5.43
N ARG A 153 -12.23 -14.30 6.30
CA ARG A 153 -12.30 -13.72 7.65
C ARG A 153 -11.02 -13.92 8.46
N ASP A 154 -10.50 -15.14 8.47
CA ASP A 154 -9.35 -15.51 9.29
C ASP A 154 -8.01 -15.01 8.71
N HIS A 155 -8.06 -14.40 7.52
CA HIS A 155 -6.89 -13.92 6.78
C HIS A 155 -6.87 -12.38 6.63
N ARG A 156 -7.91 -11.69 7.05
CA ARG A 156 -7.97 -10.24 6.98
C ARG A 156 -7.42 -9.56 8.23
N LEU A 157 -6.92 -8.33 8.04
CA LEU A 157 -6.46 -7.49 9.15
C LEU A 157 -7.63 -6.82 9.90
N ASN A 158 -7.34 -6.30 11.09
CA ASN A 158 -8.27 -5.58 11.95
C ASN A 158 -8.31 -4.06 11.67
N ALA A 159 -7.65 -3.61 10.63
CA ALA A 159 -7.72 -2.26 10.08
C ALA A 159 -7.60 -2.35 8.56
N THR A 160 -8.31 -1.46 7.84
CA THR A 160 -8.32 -1.47 6.37
C THR A 160 -7.63 -0.29 5.73
N GLY A 161 -7.18 0.66 6.52
CA GLY A 161 -6.52 1.86 6.00
C GLY A 161 -6.29 2.91 7.07
N TYR A 162 -5.77 4.03 6.62
CA TYR A 162 -5.46 5.18 7.46
C TYR A 162 -5.48 6.47 6.63
N SER A 163 -5.59 7.59 7.30
CA SER A 163 -5.46 8.90 6.66
C SER A 163 -4.01 9.16 6.26
N LEU A 164 -3.81 9.95 5.22
CA LEU A 164 -2.52 10.45 4.78
C LEU A 164 -2.44 11.96 4.97
N GLY A 165 -1.26 12.47 5.27
CA GLY A 165 -1.04 13.89 5.48
C GLY A 165 0.44 14.24 5.49
N THR A 166 0.79 15.30 6.22
CA THR A 166 2.18 15.69 6.48
C THR A 166 2.69 14.91 7.67
N THR A 167 3.62 14.01 7.44
CA THR A 167 4.21 13.15 8.48
C THR A 167 5.72 13.07 8.32
N PHE A 168 6.38 12.62 9.39
CA PHE A 168 7.83 12.48 9.48
C PHE A 168 8.17 11.10 10.04
N SER A 169 9.41 10.69 9.86
CA SER A 169 9.89 9.44 10.46
C SER A 169 9.49 9.36 11.96
N PRO A 170 9.06 8.20 12.42
CA PRO A 170 9.19 6.88 11.78
C PRO A 170 7.94 6.39 11.04
N ASN A 171 7.01 7.26 10.67
CA ASN A 171 5.74 6.81 10.12
C ASN A 171 5.17 7.77 9.07
N TRP A 172 4.55 7.22 8.01
CA TRP A 172 3.77 8.00 7.03
C TRP A 172 2.28 8.03 7.30
N MET A 173 1.77 7.21 8.23
CA MET A 173 0.36 7.18 8.57
C MET A 173 -0.04 8.44 9.36
N ASP A 174 -1.19 8.99 9.04
CA ASP A 174 -1.84 10.06 9.79
C ASP A 174 -3.14 9.53 10.43
N TRP A 175 -3.70 10.28 11.34
CA TRP A 175 -4.98 9.96 11.99
C TRP A 175 -6.17 10.41 11.11
N PRO A 176 -7.28 9.64 11.06
CA PRO A 176 -7.55 8.40 11.79
C PRO A 176 -7.12 7.12 11.06
N MET A 177 -7.00 6.03 11.81
CA MET A 177 -6.98 4.67 11.26
C MET A 177 -8.41 4.12 11.11
N PHE A 178 -8.60 3.27 10.10
CA PHE A 178 -9.90 2.70 9.73
C PHE A 178 -10.07 1.32 10.35
N TYR A 179 -10.70 1.29 11.54
CA TYR A 179 -10.99 0.07 12.30
C TYR A 179 -12.46 0.02 12.72
N HIS A 180 -12.94 -1.16 13.11
CA HIS A 180 -14.33 -1.35 13.52
C HIS A 180 -14.76 -0.38 14.64
N GLY A 181 -15.89 0.27 14.43
CA GLY A 181 -16.46 1.18 15.43
C GLY A 181 -15.77 2.53 15.56
N ASN A 182 -14.79 2.87 14.72
CA ASN A 182 -14.17 4.20 14.76
C ASN A 182 -15.22 5.29 14.48
N PRO A 183 -15.50 6.20 15.45
CA PRO A 183 -16.59 7.18 15.34
C PRO A 183 -16.23 8.44 14.54
N VAL A 184 -14.98 8.58 14.10
CA VAL A 184 -14.53 9.76 13.35
C VAL A 184 -15.31 9.88 12.06
N ILE A 185 -15.74 11.08 11.72
CA ILE A 185 -16.49 11.40 10.49
C ILE A 185 -15.50 11.72 9.36
N ALA A 186 -15.75 11.14 8.16
CA ALA A 186 -14.96 11.35 6.96
C ALA A 186 -15.16 12.76 6.36
#